data_15c1da6e9f3a9d3a4da99de13bc2c28d
#
_entry.id   15c1da6e9f3a9d3a4da99de13bc2c28d
#
_cell.length_a   1.000
_cell.length_b   1.000
_cell.length_c   1.000
_cell.angle_alpha   90.00
_cell.angle_beta   90.00
_cell.angle_gamma   90.00
#
_symmetry.space_group_name_H-M   'P 1'
#
loop_
_entity.id
_entity.type
_entity.pdbx_description
1 polymer ?
#
loop_
_entity_poly.entity_id
_entity_poly.type
_entity_poly.pdbx_seq_one_letter_code
_entity_poly.pdbx_strand_id
1 'polypeptide(L)'
;MKLINLPSKEWDELTPEDVGGRRSEKTVCIVRYGGFGDMIQVSSLFPLFKEQGYRVCLNVTDLGYDVIKSNPYLDEILFQETDQVPNNCLTEYWERLSKCFHHFVQLCESVEGSLLVTPARTELLGGKKTLVAASPRYAWSKEKLHEECNVNYMERTH
;
A
#
# COMPACT_ATOMS: atom_id res chain seq x y z
N MET A 1 5.44 -19.12 3.49
CA MET A 1 4.59 -17.94 3.21
C MET A 1 3.12 -18.32 3.36
N LYS A 2 2.36 -17.48 3.98
CA LYS A 2 0.91 -17.68 4.18
C LYS A 2 0.13 -16.66 3.35
N LEU A 3 -0.84 -17.14 2.57
CA LEU A 3 -1.82 -16.27 1.90
C LEU A 3 -2.97 -15.98 2.87
N ILE A 4 -3.30 -14.73 3.02
CA ILE A 4 -4.43 -14.24 3.81
C ILE A 4 -5.34 -13.47 2.85
N ASN A 5 -6.55 -13.94 2.67
CA ASN A 5 -7.55 -13.17 1.93
C ASN A 5 -8.14 -12.10 2.85
N LEU A 6 -8.17 -10.87 2.39
CA LEU A 6 -8.83 -9.82 3.12
C LEU A 6 -10.31 -10.19 3.32
N PRO A 7 -10.84 -10.16 4.55
CA PRO A 7 -12.25 -10.44 4.79
C PRO A 7 -13.15 -9.52 3.98
N SER A 8 -14.08 -10.09 3.23
CA SER A 8 -14.86 -9.35 2.22
C SER A 8 -15.95 -8.43 2.79
N LYS A 9 -16.31 -8.60 4.06
CA LYS A 9 -17.43 -7.88 4.66
C LYS A 9 -17.07 -6.89 5.75
N GLU A 10 -15.81 -6.88 6.21
CA GLU A 10 -15.44 -6.28 7.49
C GLU A 10 -14.09 -5.57 7.44
N TRP A 11 -13.74 -5.00 6.28
CA TRP A 11 -12.51 -4.21 6.19
C TRP A 11 -12.52 -3.01 7.17
N ASP A 12 -13.68 -2.57 7.59
CA ASP A 12 -13.91 -1.52 8.57
C ASP A 12 -13.86 -2.03 10.03
N GLU A 13 -13.84 -3.35 10.25
CA GLU A 13 -13.76 -3.99 11.57
C GLU A 13 -12.54 -4.90 11.72
N LEU A 14 -11.47 -4.68 10.92
CA LEU A 14 -10.28 -5.52 10.93
C LEU A 14 -9.62 -5.62 12.30
N THR A 15 -9.31 -6.84 12.69
CA THR A 15 -8.50 -7.15 13.87
C THR A 15 -7.09 -7.62 13.46
N PRO A 16 -6.10 -7.58 14.36
CA PRO A 16 -4.77 -8.11 14.07
C PRO A 16 -4.78 -9.58 13.65
N GLU A 17 -5.70 -10.37 14.19
CA GLU A 17 -5.84 -11.80 13.89
C GLU A 17 -6.31 -12.03 12.45
N ASP A 18 -7.20 -11.19 11.95
CA ASP A 18 -7.76 -11.30 10.58
C ASP A 18 -6.67 -11.13 9.52
N VAL A 19 -5.68 -10.30 9.79
CA VAL A 19 -4.65 -9.90 8.83
C VAL A 19 -3.25 -10.43 9.16
N GLY A 20 -3.14 -11.35 10.12
CA GLY A 20 -1.85 -11.89 10.54
C GLY A 20 -0.93 -10.85 11.21
N GLY A 21 -1.52 -9.82 11.79
CA GLY A 21 -0.83 -8.65 12.33
C GLY A 21 -0.08 -8.89 13.63
N ARG A 22 -0.36 -8.07 14.66
CA ARG A 22 0.39 -8.07 15.94
C ARG A 22 0.42 -9.44 16.58
N ARG A 23 1.64 -9.93 16.81
CA ARG A 23 1.97 -11.19 17.46
C ARG A 23 3.06 -10.92 18.50
N SER A 24 3.62 -11.97 19.10
CA SER A 24 4.83 -11.87 19.92
C SER A 24 6.06 -11.38 19.14
N GLU A 25 6.09 -11.59 17.84
CA GLU A 25 7.14 -11.16 16.93
C GLU A 25 6.86 -9.77 16.36
N LYS A 26 7.92 -9.05 15.97
CA LYS A 26 7.79 -7.78 15.26
C LYS A 26 7.16 -8.02 13.89
N THR A 27 6.11 -7.29 13.57
CA THR A 27 5.43 -7.38 12.27
C THR A 27 5.46 -6.05 11.54
N VAL A 28 5.67 -6.10 10.22
CA VAL A 28 5.50 -4.96 9.32
C VAL A 28 4.50 -5.30 8.24
N CYS A 29 3.58 -4.38 7.96
CA CYS A 29 2.74 -4.44 6.80
C CYS A 29 3.18 -3.36 5.80
N ILE A 30 3.47 -3.79 4.59
CA ILE A 30 3.76 -2.91 3.46
C ILE A 30 2.54 -2.94 2.55
N VAL A 31 2.04 -1.79 2.16
CA VAL A 31 0.91 -1.68 1.21
C VAL A 31 1.43 -1.13 -0.10
N ARG A 32 1.33 -1.92 -1.16
CA ARG A 32 1.61 -1.49 -2.52
C ARG A 32 0.67 -2.19 -3.50
N TYR A 33 -0.13 -1.38 -4.17
CA TYR A 33 -0.92 -1.82 -5.31
C TYR A 33 -0.15 -1.48 -6.59
N GLY A 34 -0.52 -2.11 -7.66
CA GLY A 34 0.10 -1.86 -8.96
C GLY A 34 0.54 -3.14 -9.65
N GLY A 35 1.23 -2.97 -10.75
CA GLY A 35 1.61 -4.06 -11.63
C GLY A 35 3.02 -4.59 -11.37
N PHE A 36 3.59 -5.15 -12.42
CA PHE A 36 4.85 -5.87 -12.38
C PHE A 36 6.04 -5.04 -11.85
N GLY A 37 6.22 -3.83 -12.38
CA GLY A 37 7.33 -2.95 -11.98
C GLY A 37 7.25 -2.53 -10.51
N ASP A 38 6.04 -2.26 -10.02
CA ASP A 38 5.78 -1.89 -8.63
C ASP A 38 6.18 -3.00 -7.67
N MET A 39 5.89 -4.25 -8.04
CA MET A 39 6.22 -5.41 -7.24
C MET A 39 7.73 -5.66 -7.17
N ILE A 40 8.44 -5.45 -8.28
CA ILE A 40 9.91 -5.52 -8.29
C ILE A 40 10.50 -4.47 -7.37
N GLN A 41 10.02 -3.23 -7.45
CA GLN A 41 10.52 -2.13 -6.62
C GLN A 41 10.27 -2.39 -5.14
N VAL A 42 9.04 -2.69 -4.74
CA VAL A 42 8.71 -2.93 -3.34
C VAL A 42 9.45 -4.13 -2.76
N SER A 43 9.75 -5.13 -3.58
CA SER A 43 10.48 -6.33 -3.12
C SER A 43 11.88 -6.04 -2.60
N SER A 44 12.49 -4.92 -2.99
CA SER A 44 13.80 -4.48 -2.47
C SER A 44 13.78 -4.14 -0.98
N LEU A 45 12.61 -3.82 -0.43
CA LEU A 45 12.44 -3.49 0.99
C LEU A 45 12.38 -4.73 1.89
N PHE A 46 11.94 -5.88 1.36
CA PHE A 46 11.68 -7.05 2.20
C PHE A 46 12.92 -7.57 2.92
N PRO A 47 14.09 -7.73 2.25
CA PRO A 47 15.31 -8.15 2.93
C PRO A 47 15.69 -7.21 4.08
N LEU A 48 15.53 -5.90 3.90
CA LEU A 48 15.88 -4.89 4.90
C LEU A 48 15.06 -5.05 6.18
N PHE A 49 13.76 -5.32 6.05
CA PHE A 49 12.91 -5.61 7.20
C PHE A 49 13.22 -6.96 7.83
N LYS A 50 13.54 -7.98 7.01
CA LYS A 50 13.95 -9.29 7.51
C LYS A 50 15.23 -9.20 8.35
N GLU A 51 16.23 -8.45 7.91
CA GLU A 51 17.49 -8.21 8.64
C GLU A 51 17.24 -7.53 10.00
N GLN A 52 16.20 -6.72 10.11
CA GLN A 52 15.78 -6.07 11.36
C GLN A 52 14.87 -6.97 12.24
N GLY A 53 14.64 -8.21 11.83
CA GLY A 53 13.87 -9.19 12.59
C GLY A 53 12.35 -9.07 12.46
N TYR A 54 11.86 -8.39 11.41
CA TYR A 54 10.43 -8.30 11.17
C TYR A 54 9.89 -9.53 10.43
N ARG A 55 8.67 -9.91 10.79
CA ARG A 55 7.81 -10.68 9.88
C ARG A 55 7.22 -9.70 8.88
N VAL A 56 7.35 -10.01 7.61
CA VAL A 56 6.97 -9.11 6.50
C VAL A 56 5.67 -9.58 5.89
N CYS A 57 4.65 -8.73 5.95
CA CYS A 57 3.38 -8.88 5.28
C CYS A 57 3.26 -7.84 4.16
N LEU A 58 2.85 -8.26 2.97
CA LEU A 58 2.53 -7.36 1.86
C LEU A 58 1.03 -7.36 1.61
N ASN A 59 0.38 -6.20 1.69
CA ASN A 59 -0.98 -6.01 1.18
C ASN A 59 -0.91 -5.66 -0.31
N VAL A 60 -1.49 -6.50 -1.13
CA VAL A 60 -1.40 -6.45 -2.59
C VAL A 60 -2.74 -6.82 -3.22
N THR A 61 -2.99 -6.30 -4.42
CA THR A 61 -4.12 -6.70 -5.26
C THR A 61 -3.74 -7.79 -6.26
N ASP A 62 -4.72 -8.30 -6.99
CA ASP A 62 -4.58 -9.33 -8.02
C ASP A 62 -3.46 -9.06 -9.02
N LEU A 63 -3.33 -7.82 -9.50
CA LEU A 63 -2.32 -7.43 -10.49
C LEU A 63 -0.87 -7.68 -10.02
N GLY A 64 -0.61 -7.52 -8.74
CA GLY A 64 0.72 -7.71 -8.17
C GLY A 64 0.97 -9.11 -7.63
N TYR A 65 -0.09 -9.83 -7.27
CA TYR A 65 0.01 -11.10 -6.57
C TYR A 65 0.84 -12.14 -7.31
N ASP A 66 0.59 -12.31 -8.59
CA ASP A 66 1.29 -13.34 -9.39
C ASP A 66 2.81 -13.12 -9.49
N VAL A 67 3.24 -11.87 -9.40
CA VAL A 67 4.65 -11.51 -9.42
C VAL A 67 5.33 -11.82 -8.10
N ILE A 68 4.62 -11.58 -7.00
CA ILE A 68 5.22 -11.56 -5.66
C ILE A 68 5.04 -12.85 -4.87
N LYS A 69 4.08 -13.71 -5.25
CA LYS A 69 3.67 -14.90 -4.50
C LYS A 69 4.76 -15.89 -4.17
N SER A 70 5.87 -15.85 -4.87
CA SER A 70 7.02 -16.75 -4.65
C SER A 70 8.22 -16.05 -4.01
N ASN A 71 8.07 -14.81 -3.54
CA ASN A 71 9.18 -14.07 -2.95
C ASN A 71 9.57 -14.69 -1.59
N PRO A 72 10.84 -15.11 -1.40
CA PRO A 72 11.26 -15.85 -0.20
C PRO A 72 11.32 -14.97 1.07
N TYR A 73 11.33 -13.65 0.93
CA TYR A 73 11.39 -12.71 2.04
C TYR A 73 10.02 -12.33 2.60
N LEU A 74 8.93 -12.73 1.93
CA LEU A 74 7.59 -12.53 2.45
C LEU A 74 7.19 -13.67 3.39
N ASP A 75 6.73 -13.33 4.56
CA ASP A 75 6.12 -14.29 5.49
C ASP A 75 4.64 -14.45 5.20
N GLU A 76 3.96 -13.36 4.83
CA GLU A 76 2.52 -13.35 4.59
C GLU A 76 2.18 -12.39 3.43
N ILE A 77 1.16 -12.76 2.68
CA ILE A 77 0.53 -11.89 1.68
C ILE A 77 -0.92 -11.67 2.10
N LEU A 78 -1.27 -10.43 2.35
CA LEU A 78 -2.65 -10.00 2.54
C LEU A 78 -3.22 -9.64 1.17
N PHE A 79 -3.95 -10.57 0.60
CA PHE A 79 -4.55 -10.43 -0.72
C PHE A 79 -5.86 -9.66 -0.64
N GLN A 80 -6.01 -8.69 -1.50
CA GLN A 80 -7.18 -7.86 -1.65
C GLN A 80 -7.62 -7.88 -3.10
N GLU A 81 -8.89 -8.21 -3.35
CA GLU A 81 -9.45 -8.07 -4.70
C GLU A 81 -9.49 -6.60 -5.11
N THR A 82 -9.31 -6.33 -6.39
CA THR A 82 -9.50 -4.98 -6.93
C THR A 82 -10.91 -4.50 -6.59
N ASP A 83 -11.01 -3.27 -6.10
CA ASP A 83 -12.25 -2.64 -5.65
C ASP A 83 -12.93 -3.28 -4.42
N GLN A 84 -12.33 -4.26 -3.76
CA GLN A 84 -12.86 -4.85 -2.52
C GLN A 84 -13.00 -3.80 -1.42
N VAL A 85 -12.03 -2.88 -1.31
CA VAL A 85 -12.17 -1.68 -0.51
C VAL A 85 -12.48 -0.52 -1.45
N PRO A 86 -13.63 0.16 -1.31
CA PRO A 86 -13.95 1.31 -2.15
C PRO A 86 -12.87 2.39 -2.08
N ASN A 87 -12.52 2.98 -3.22
CA ASN A 87 -11.45 3.96 -3.30
C ASN A 87 -11.59 5.15 -2.32
N ASN A 88 -12.83 5.57 -2.06
CA ASN A 88 -13.11 6.63 -1.09
C ASN A 88 -12.98 6.19 0.37
N CYS A 89 -12.80 4.89 0.63
CA CYS A 89 -12.63 4.30 1.94
C CYS A 89 -11.18 3.84 2.19
N LEU A 90 -10.28 3.94 1.22
CA LEU A 90 -8.91 3.45 1.34
C LEU A 90 -8.13 4.09 2.50
N THR A 91 -8.30 5.39 2.72
CA THR A 91 -7.65 6.08 3.85
C THR A 91 -8.05 5.47 5.19
N GLU A 92 -9.35 5.24 5.37
CA GLU A 92 -9.90 4.66 6.58
C GLU A 92 -9.44 3.20 6.76
N TYR A 93 -9.45 2.44 5.67
CA TYR A 93 -8.91 1.08 5.65
C TYR A 93 -7.43 1.03 6.06
N TRP A 94 -6.59 1.86 5.47
CA TRP A 94 -5.17 1.90 5.80
C TRP A 94 -4.90 2.37 7.24
N GLU A 95 -5.70 3.29 7.75
CA GLU A 95 -5.61 3.70 9.16
C GLU A 95 -5.92 2.52 10.09
N ARG A 96 -6.96 1.72 9.79
CA ARG A 96 -7.29 0.52 10.56
C ARG A 96 -6.22 -0.55 10.44
N LEU A 97 -5.78 -0.81 9.20
CA LEU A 97 -4.73 -1.79 8.94
C LEU A 97 -3.42 -1.44 9.67
N SER A 98 -3.07 -0.16 9.75
CA SER A 98 -1.87 0.30 10.45
C SER A 98 -1.89 -0.05 11.94
N LYS A 99 -3.05 -0.07 12.55
CA LYS A 99 -3.22 -0.44 13.97
C LYS A 99 -3.04 -1.93 14.23
N CYS A 100 -3.12 -2.75 13.19
CA CYS A 100 -2.96 -4.20 13.28
C CYS A 100 -1.50 -4.66 13.31
N PHE A 101 -0.54 -3.82 12.94
CA PHE A 101 0.88 -4.17 12.83
C PHE A 101 1.74 -3.30 13.76
N HIS A 102 2.97 -3.75 14.04
CA HIS A 102 3.93 -2.96 14.82
C HIS A 102 4.53 -1.84 13.97
N HIS A 103 4.73 -2.10 12.66
CA HIS A 103 5.19 -1.13 11.69
C HIS A 103 4.31 -1.17 10.45
N PHE A 104 4.10 -0.02 9.84
CA PHE A 104 3.22 0.11 8.68
C PHE A 104 3.83 1.05 7.65
N VAL A 105 3.94 0.58 6.42
CA VAL A 105 4.52 1.32 5.29
C VAL A 105 3.51 1.37 4.16
N GLN A 106 2.97 2.54 3.89
CA GLN A 106 2.01 2.75 2.82
C GLN A 106 2.72 3.42 1.64
N LEU A 107 2.78 2.75 0.50
CA LEU A 107 3.49 3.20 -0.71
C LEU A 107 2.55 3.54 -1.87
N CYS A 108 1.23 3.42 -1.68
CA CYS A 108 0.25 3.70 -2.74
C CYS A 108 0.10 5.20 -3.05
N GLU A 109 0.60 6.07 -2.18
CA GLU A 109 0.70 7.52 -2.41
C GLU A 109 1.99 7.96 -3.11
N SER A 110 2.76 7.03 -3.60
CA SER A 110 3.93 7.34 -4.38
C SER A 110 3.56 8.11 -5.66
N VAL A 111 4.56 8.45 -6.44
CA VAL A 111 4.49 9.35 -7.60
C VAL A 111 3.23 9.18 -8.46
N GLU A 112 2.84 7.94 -8.75
CA GLU A 112 1.70 7.65 -9.61
C GLU A 112 0.37 8.07 -9.00
N GLY A 113 0.10 7.71 -7.77
CA GLY A 113 -1.11 8.12 -7.07
C GLY A 113 -1.25 9.63 -6.98
N SER A 114 -0.14 10.31 -6.74
CA SER A 114 -0.10 11.77 -6.60
C SER A 114 -0.24 12.51 -7.92
N LEU A 115 0.25 11.94 -9.02
CA LEU A 115 0.19 12.54 -10.36
C LEU A 115 -1.13 12.27 -11.07
N LEU A 116 -1.78 11.14 -10.75
CA LEU A 116 -3.00 10.71 -11.41
C LEU A 116 -4.27 11.27 -10.77
N VAL A 117 -4.16 11.91 -9.61
CA VAL A 117 -5.31 12.53 -8.95
C VAL A 117 -5.68 13.82 -9.67
N THR A 118 -6.81 13.77 -10.33
CA THR A 118 -7.45 14.94 -10.95
C THR A 118 -8.63 15.39 -10.11
N PRO A 119 -9.05 16.67 -10.20
CA PRO A 119 -10.28 17.15 -9.57
C PRO A 119 -11.50 16.30 -9.94
N ALA A 120 -11.61 15.87 -11.18
CA ALA A 120 -12.69 15.00 -11.65
C ALA A 120 -12.73 13.66 -10.91
N ARG A 121 -11.58 13.10 -10.59
CA ARG A 121 -11.51 11.86 -9.80
C ARG A 121 -11.95 12.08 -8.35
N THR A 122 -11.65 13.23 -7.78
CA THR A 122 -12.14 13.60 -6.45
C THR A 122 -13.66 13.70 -6.41
N GLU A 123 -14.29 14.23 -7.46
CA GLU A 123 -15.75 14.26 -7.60
C GLU A 123 -16.34 12.85 -7.73
N LEU A 124 -15.73 11.98 -8.54
CA LEU A 124 -16.14 10.59 -8.68
C LEU A 124 -16.09 9.82 -7.36
N LEU A 125 -15.17 10.17 -6.47
CA LEU A 125 -15.05 9.60 -5.13
C LEU A 125 -16.04 10.23 -4.12
N GLY A 126 -17.03 10.98 -4.58
CA GLY A 126 -18.07 11.59 -3.74
C GLY A 126 -17.57 12.70 -2.84
N GLY A 127 -16.49 13.37 -3.22
CA GLY A 127 -15.92 14.49 -2.47
C GLY A 127 -15.25 14.09 -1.14
N LYS A 128 -15.22 12.81 -0.80
CA LYS A 128 -14.48 12.35 0.38
C LYS A 128 -12.99 12.49 0.12
N LYS A 129 -12.29 13.07 1.09
CA LYS A 129 -10.83 13.15 1.05
C LYS A 129 -10.26 11.74 1.19
N THR A 130 -9.72 11.21 0.11
CA THR A 130 -8.77 10.10 0.18
C THR A 130 -7.38 10.69 0.39
N LEU A 131 -6.43 9.90 0.84
CA LEU A 131 -5.03 10.36 0.92
C LEU A 131 -4.55 10.88 -0.45
N VAL A 132 -4.94 10.21 -1.51
CA VAL A 132 -4.61 10.62 -2.88
C VAL A 132 -5.32 11.92 -3.27
N ALA A 133 -6.60 12.06 -2.92
CA ALA A 133 -7.36 13.30 -3.19
C ALA A 133 -6.93 14.47 -2.30
N ALA A 134 -6.37 14.20 -1.13
CA ALA A 134 -5.83 15.20 -0.23
C ALA A 134 -4.43 15.68 -0.62
N SER A 135 -3.76 15.01 -1.57
CA SER A 135 -2.44 15.43 -2.03
C SER A 135 -2.55 16.77 -2.79
N PRO A 136 -1.81 17.80 -2.39
CA PRO A 136 -1.82 19.09 -3.09
C PRO A 136 -1.11 19.04 -4.46
N ARG A 137 -0.50 17.93 -4.83
CA ARG A 137 0.37 17.81 -6.02
C ARG A 137 -0.37 18.04 -7.33
N TYR A 138 -1.67 17.76 -7.40
CA TYR A 138 -2.47 18.06 -8.59
C TYR A 138 -2.57 19.58 -8.88
N ALA A 139 -2.35 20.42 -7.87
CA ALA A 139 -2.35 21.88 -8.00
C ALA A 139 -0.94 22.45 -8.30
N TRP A 140 0.08 21.61 -8.39
CA TRP A 140 1.44 22.08 -8.65
C TRP A 140 1.62 22.56 -10.10
N SER A 141 2.47 23.55 -10.29
CA SER A 141 2.91 23.93 -11.61
C SER A 141 3.66 22.80 -12.33
N LYS A 142 3.74 22.88 -13.66
CA LYS A 142 4.50 21.89 -14.45
C LYS A 142 5.97 21.84 -14.04
N GLU A 143 6.56 22.97 -13.71
CA GLU A 143 7.94 23.11 -13.26
C GLU A 143 8.14 22.35 -11.93
N LYS A 144 7.26 22.57 -10.98
CA LYS A 144 7.30 21.88 -9.69
C LYS A 144 7.07 20.38 -9.82
N LEU A 145 6.13 19.95 -10.68
CA LEU A 145 5.92 18.54 -10.97
C LEU A 145 7.18 17.92 -11.59
N HIS A 146 7.82 18.63 -12.53
CA HIS A 146 9.04 18.14 -13.17
C HIS A 146 10.20 18.00 -12.18
N GLU A 147 10.39 18.98 -11.32
CA GLU A 147 11.40 18.96 -10.26
C GLU A 147 11.18 17.75 -9.32
N GLU A 148 9.97 17.57 -8.86
CA GLU A 148 9.60 16.49 -7.93
C GLU A 148 9.63 15.09 -8.59
N CYS A 149 9.32 15.00 -9.89
CA CYS A 149 9.38 13.74 -10.63
C CYS A 149 10.79 13.38 -11.09
N ASN A 150 11.72 14.29 -11.01
CA ASN A 150 13.12 14.05 -11.40
C ASN A 150 13.92 13.31 -10.32
N VAL A 151 13.32 13.04 -9.18
CA VAL A 151 13.88 12.19 -8.13
C VAL A 151 13.68 10.73 -8.51
N ASN A 152 14.72 9.91 -8.34
CA ASN A 152 14.62 8.49 -8.59
C ASN A 152 13.52 7.86 -7.72
N TYR A 153 12.65 7.09 -8.35
CA TYR A 153 11.53 6.45 -7.65
C TYR A 153 11.97 5.57 -6.46
N MET A 154 13.09 4.87 -6.63
CA MET A 154 13.65 4.03 -5.56
C MET A 154 14.11 4.87 -4.36
N GLU A 155 14.64 6.05 -4.58
CA GLU A 155 15.04 6.97 -3.50
C GLU A 155 13.83 7.49 -2.71
N ARG A 156 12.66 7.57 -3.35
CA ARG A 156 11.41 7.97 -2.68
C ARG A 156 10.78 6.87 -1.84
N THR A 157 11.04 5.61 -2.17
CA THR A 157 10.45 4.45 -1.51
C THR A 157 11.30 3.91 -0.36
N HIS A 158 12.57 4.30 -0.29
CA HIS A 158 13.51 3.96 0.76
C HIS A 158 13.71 5.09 1.76
#